data_c2e94cfae8820c0f34a64bb94635d9ca
#
_entry.id   c2e94cfae8820c0f34a64bb94635d9ca
#
_cell.length_a   1.000
_cell.length_b   1.000
_cell.length_c   1.000
_cell.angle_alpha   90.00
_cell.angle_beta   90.00
_cell.angle_gamma   90.00
#
_symmetry.space_group_name_H-M   'P 1'
#
loop_
_entity.id
_entity.type
_entity.pdbx_description
1 polymer ?
#
loop_
_entity_poly.entity_id
_entity_poly.type
_entity_poly.pdbx_seq_one_letter_code
_entity_poly.pdbx_strand_id
1 'polypeptide(L)'
;VVLTQRSTPVVVPVLETARLRLRGHRQDDFADRCAMWADPVVTRHIGGNPFPPENVWSTLLRCVGHWAVLGYGYWVIEDRETGKFVGEAGFADFKRDITPSFDGMPEIGWALSSWAHGRGFATEAVRAMLAWADGHFGDTPSVCMIDPENAASIRVALKCGYRETDRTTYKGEPTILFRRDAAKTG
;
A
#
# COMPACT_ATOMS: atom_id res chain seq x y z
N VAL A 1 -36.18 14.07 -5.14
CA VAL A 1 -35.78 12.94 -6.01
C VAL A 1 -34.86 12.06 -5.18
N VAL A 2 -35.37 10.94 -4.69
CA VAL A 2 -34.58 9.94 -3.96
C VAL A 2 -33.85 9.09 -5.01
N LEU A 3 -32.56 9.36 -5.19
CA LEU A 3 -31.70 8.51 -6.01
C LEU A 3 -31.36 7.25 -5.23
N THR A 4 -32.21 6.24 -5.32
CA THR A 4 -31.90 4.88 -4.89
C THR A 4 -31.07 4.15 -5.96
N GLN A 5 -29.89 4.65 -6.26
CA GLN A 5 -28.87 3.78 -6.86
C GLN A 5 -28.22 3.00 -5.73
N ARG A 6 -28.68 1.77 -5.52
CA ARG A 6 -27.94 0.77 -4.75
C ARG A 6 -26.72 0.39 -5.59
N SER A 7 -25.59 1.10 -5.38
CA SER A 7 -24.33 0.61 -5.88
C SER A 7 -24.07 -0.77 -5.23
N THR A 8 -23.76 -1.75 -6.04
CA THR A 8 -23.31 -3.07 -5.53
C THR A 8 -22.16 -2.82 -4.56
N PRO A 9 -22.19 -3.35 -3.34
CA PRO A 9 -21.09 -3.15 -2.39
C PRO A 9 -19.78 -3.62 -3.03
N VAL A 10 -18.76 -2.79 -2.96
CA VAL A 10 -17.42 -3.17 -3.42
C VAL A 10 -16.89 -4.25 -2.49
N VAL A 11 -16.67 -5.44 -3.03
CA VAL A 11 -16.11 -6.56 -2.27
C VAL A 11 -14.59 -6.49 -2.38
N VAL A 12 -13.94 -6.10 -1.29
CA VAL A 12 -12.48 -6.18 -1.17
C VAL A 12 -12.11 -7.61 -0.77
N PRO A 13 -11.25 -8.31 -1.55
CA PRO A 13 -10.84 -9.66 -1.20
C PRO A 13 -10.09 -9.65 0.14
N VAL A 14 -10.36 -10.64 0.98
CA VAL A 14 -9.61 -10.87 2.21
C VAL A 14 -8.45 -11.81 1.90
N LEU A 15 -7.23 -11.39 2.24
CA LEU A 15 -6.04 -12.23 2.11
C LEU A 15 -5.60 -12.66 3.50
N GLU A 16 -5.33 -13.94 3.67
CA GLU A 16 -4.85 -14.49 4.93
C GLU A 16 -3.46 -15.12 4.75
N THR A 17 -2.60 -14.88 5.71
CA THR A 17 -1.27 -15.45 5.80
C THR A 17 -1.11 -16.23 7.11
N ALA A 18 0.09 -16.67 7.44
CA ALA A 18 0.34 -17.34 8.72
C ALA A 18 0.03 -16.45 9.92
N ARG A 19 0.32 -15.14 9.84
CA ARG A 19 0.21 -14.21 10.98
C ARG A 19 -0.69 -13.01 10.70
N LEU A 20 -1.04 -12.73 9.45
CA LEU A 20 -1.72 -11.51 9.05
C LEU A 20 -3.05 -11.81 8.34
N ARG A 21 -3.98 -10.86 8.50
CA ARG A 21 -5.19 -10.76 7.73
C ARG A 21 -5.24 -9.39 7.06
N LEU A 22 -5.36 -9.39 5.74
CA LEU A 22 -5.51 -8.17 4.94
C LEU A 22 -6.99 -8.06 4.53
N ARG A 23 -7.63 -6.95 4.86
CA ARG A 23 -9.06 -6.70 4.56
C ARG A 23 -9.29 -5.27 4.09
N GLY A 24 -10.47 -5.01 3.56
CA GLY A 24 -10.89 -3.66 3.20
C GLY A 24 -10.92 -2.70 4.40
N HIS A 25 -10.73 -1.41 4.12
CA HIS A 25 -10.85 -0.34 5.11
C HIS A 25 -12.28 -0.19 5.59
N ARG A 26 -12.44 0.16 6.87
CA ARG A 26 -13.70 0.47 7.54
C ARG A 26 -13.59 1.83 8.23
N GLN A 27 -14.72 2.45 8.52
CA GLN A 27 -14.74 3.69 9.28
C GLN A 27 -14.06 3.55 10.64
N ASP A 28 -14.23 2.42 11.31
CA ASP A 28 -13.67 2.13 12.64
C ASP A 28 -12.12 2.06 12.64
N ASP A 29 -11.49 1.89 11.48
CA ASP A 29 -10.02 1.91 11.36
C ASP A 29 -9.43 3.32 11.55
N PHE A 30 -10.27 4.36 11.56
CA PHE A 30 -9.81 5.75 11.55
C PHE A 30 -8.92 6.09 12.75
N ALA A 31 -9.28 5.63 13.95
CA ALA A 31 -8.52 5.92 15.17
C ALA A 31 -7.11 5.29 15.12
N ASP A 32 -7.01 4.02 14.72
CA ASP A 32 -5.72 3.31 14.60
C ASP A 32 -4.85 3.93 13.50
N ARG A 33 -5.47 4.31 12.38
CA ARG A 33 -4.77 5.01 11.30
C ARG A 33 -4.25 6.37 11.76
N CYS A 34 -5.04 7.15 12.50
CA CYS A 34 -4.58 8.41 13.06
C CYS A 34 -3.37 8.20 13.97
N ALA A 35 -3.40 7.19 14.85
CA ALA A 35 -2.28 6.88 15.73
C ALA A 35 -1.02 6.50 14.93
N MET A 36 -1.16 5.69 13.87
CA MET A 36 -0.05 5.31 12.99
C MET A 36 0.53 6.51 12.24
N TRP A 37 -0.32 7.32 11.60
CA TRP A 37 0.13 8.44 10.77
C TRP A 37 0.56 9.68 11.58
N ALA A 38 0.27 9.72 12.88
CA ALA A 38 0.80 10.71 13.81
C ALA A 38 2.21 10.34 14.31
N ASP A 39 2.66 9.09 14.13
CA ASP A 39 3.96 8.63 14.59
C ASP A 39 5.09 9.10 13.64
N PRO A 40 6.05 9.93 14.14
CA PRO A 40 7.19 10.40 13.32
C PRO A 40 8.08 9.26 12.80
N VAL A 41 8.10 8.11 13.48
CA VAL A 41 8.85 6.94 13.03
C VAL A 41 8.26 6.38 11.74
N VAL A 42 6.94 6.40 11.60
CA VAL A 42 6.22 5.93 10.41
C VAL A 42 6.35 6.93 9.28
N THR A 43 6.18 8.22 9.56
CA THR A 43 6.12 9.26 8.54
C THR A 43 7.49 9.75 8.06
N ARG A 44 8.57 9.38 8.75
CA ARG A 44 9.94 9.82 8.47
C ARG A 44 10.33 9.78 7.00
N HIS A 45 9.96 8.71 6.30
CA HIS A 45 10.25 8.49 4.88
C HIS A 45 9.00 8.57 3.99
N ILE A 46 7.87 9.07 4.56
CA ILE A 46 6.59 9.23 3.86
C ILE A 46 6.08 10.65 4.11
N GLY A 47 6.64 11.61 3.37
CA GLY A 47 6.30 13.03 3.51
C GLY A 47 6.98 13.76 4.68
N GLY A 48 7.73 13.07 5.53
CA GLY A 48 8.59 13.65 6.58
C GLY A 48 7.87 14.23 7.80
N ASN A 49 6.55 14.38 7.76
CA ASN A 49 5.75 14.98 8.83
C ASN A 49 4.54 14.13 9.20
N PRO A 50 4.13 14.11 10.47
CA PRO A 50 2.86 13.53 10.89
C PRO A 50 1.67 14.07 10.11
N PHE A 51 0.71 13.19 9.80
CA PHE A 51 -0.49 13.59 9.06
C PHE A 51 -1.59 14.03 10.03
N PRO A 52 -2.20 15.20 9.79
CA PRO A 52 -3.35 15.61 10.56
C PRO A 52 -4.56 14.69 10.31
N PRO A 53 -5.48 14.56 11.28
CA PRO A 53 -6.63 13.66 11.18
C PRO A 53 -7.47 13.82 9.89
N GLU A 54 -7.65 15.05 9.42
CA GLU A 54 -8.39 15.34 8.18
C GLU A 54 -7.72 14.70 6.94
N ASN A 55 -6.38 14.69 6.88
CA ASN A 55 -5.64 14.03 5.81
C ASN A 55 -5.77 12.51 5.92
N VAL A 56 -5.71 11.97 7.14
CA VAL A 56 -5.91 10.53 7.39
C VAL A 56 -7.31 10.11 6.96
N TRP A 57 -8.34 10.93 7.27
CA TRP A 57 -9.71 10.69 6.82
C TRP A 57 -9.82 10.69 5.30
N SER A 58 -9.28 11.71 4.63
CA SER A 58 -9.28 11.82 3.16
C SER A 58 -8.57 10.63 2.51
N THR A 59 -7.45 10.18 3.07
CA THR A 59 -6.73 9.01 2.55
C THR A 59 -7.47 7.70 2.80
N LEU A 60 -8.23 7.56 3.90
CA LEU A 60 -9.11 6.41 4.13
C LEU A 60 -10.19 6.32 3.04
N LEU A 61 -10.88 7.42 2.77
CA LEU A 61 -11.89 7.47 1.72
C LEU A 61 -11.29 7.17 0.34
N ARG A 62 -10.08 7.66 0.06
CA ARG A 62 -9.34 7.34 -1.16
C ARG A 62 -9.02 5.84 -1.28
N CYS A 63 -8.64 5.17 -0.19
CA CYS A 63 -8.41 3.72 -0.20
C CYS A 63 -9.67 2.96 -0.58
N VAL A 64 -10.83 3.34 -0.02
CA VAL A 64 -12.14 2.77 -0.40
C VAL A 64 -12.46 3.09 -1.86
N GLY A 65 -12.21 4.34 -2.29
CA GLY A 65 -12.45 4.79 -3.66
C GLY A 65 -11.63 4.03 -4.71
N HIS A 66 -10.37 3.69 -4.44
CA HIS A 66 -9.56 2.88 -5.34
C HIS A 66 -10.21 1.54 -5.65
N TRP A 67 -10.67 0.81 -4.62
CA TRP A 67 -11.39 -0.46 -4.80
C TRP A 67 -12.67 -0.30 -5.63
N ALA A 68 -13.41 0.78 -5.37
CA ALA A 68 -14.66 1.04 -6.07
C ALA A 68 -14.49 1.39 -7.56
N VAL A 69 -13.41 2.10 -7.89
CA VAL A 69 -13.19 2.66 -9.24
C VAL A 69 -12.27 1.77 -10.08
N LEU A 70 -11.22 1.21 -9.45
CA LEU A 70 -10.16 0.50 -10.16
C LEU A 70 -10.21 -1.03 -9.98
N GLY A 71 -10.99 -1.54 -9.00
CA GLY A 71 -11.01 -2.97 -8.67
C GLY A 71 -9.78 -3.45 -7.90
N TYR A 72 -8.89 -2.53 -7.48
CA TYR A 72 -7.76 -2.78 -6.60
C TYR A 72 -7.52 -1.56 -5.70
N GLY A 73 -6.80 -1.76 -4.60
CA GLY A 73 -6.57 -0.69 -3.63
C GLY A 73 -5.70 -1.13 -2.47
N TYR A 74 -5.75 -0.36 -1.40
CA TYR A 74 -5.07 -0.67 -0.15
C TYR A 74 -5.94 -1.52 0.76
N TRP A 75 -5.30 -2.45 1.46
CA TRP A 75 -5.85 -3.21 2.57
C TRP A 75 -5.40 -2.64 3.91
N VAL A 76 -6.22 -2.81 4.91
CA VAL A 76 -5.81 -2.80 6.33
C VAL A 76 -5.16 -4.15 6.62
N ILE A 77 -4.06 -4.12 7.36
CA ILE A 77 -3.36 -5.30 7.84
C ILE A 77 -3.64 -5.46 9.33
N GLU A 78 -4.14 -6.62 9.70
CA GLU A 78 -4.39 -7.02 11.09
C GLU A 78 -3.49 -8.21 11.48
N ASP A 79 -3.05 -8.23 12.72
CA ASP A 79 -2.48 -9.42 13.34
C ASP A 79 -3.61 -10.44 13.58
N ARG A 80 -3.48 -11.65 13.05
CA ARG A 80 -4.56 -12.65 13.09
C ARG A 80 -4.87 -13.17 14.49
N GLU A 81 -3.88 -13.20 15.36
CA GLU A 81 -4.04 -13.72 16.71
C GLU A 81 -4.76 -12.72 17.61
N THR A 82 -4.40 -11.44 17.49
CA THR A 82 -4.86 -10.40 18.41
C THR A 82 -5.92 -9.49 17.83
N GLY A 83 -6.11 -9.46 16.51
CA GLY A 83 -6.92 -8.49 15.79
C GLY A 83 -6.34 -7.08 15.76
N LYS A 84 -5.12 -6.87 16.28
CA LYS A 84 -4.50 -5.56 16.38
C LYS A 84 -4.15 -5.01 15.00
N PHE A 85 -4.41 -3.71 14.78
CA PHE A 85 -4.02 -3.00 13.59
C PHE A 85 -2.48 -2.97 13.45
N VAL A 86 -1.98 -3.55 12.36
CA VAL A 86 -0.55 -3.62 12.02
C VAL A 86 -0.15 -2.46 11.12
N GLY A 87 -1.03 -2.08 10.21
CA GLY A 87 -0.77 -1.05 9.22
C GLY A 87 -1.66 -1.16 8.00
N GLU A 88 -1.19 -0.62 6.90
CA GLU A 88 -1.86 -0.68 5.61
C GLU A 88 -0.88 -0.91 4.47
N ALA A 89 -1.30 -1.63 3.45
CA ALA A 89 -0.53 -1.83 2.24
C ALA A 89 -1.46 -2.13 1.05
N GLY A 90 -1.00 -1.90 -0.16
CA GLY A 90 -1.82 -2.15 -1.32
C GLY A 90 -1.25 -1.63 -2.62
N PHE A 91 -2.09 -1.65 -3.64
CA PHE A 91 -1.82 -1.08 -4.95
C PHE A 91 -2.64 0.18 -5.17
N ALA A 92 -2.10 1.12 -5.93
CA ALA A 92 -2.80 2.35 -6.29
C ALA A 92 -2.38 2.83 -7.68
N ASP A 93 -3.20 3.70 -8.24
CA ASP A 93 -2.86 4.57 -9.36
C ASP A 93 -3.02 6.01 -8.88
N PHE A 94 -1.91 6.65 -8.58
CA PHE A 94 -1.89 8.02 -8.05
C PHE A 94 -1.75 9.09 -9.15
N LYS A 95 -1.65 8.68 -10.43
CA LYS A 95 -1.42 9.60 -11.57
C LYS A 95 -0.24 10.54 -11.29
N ARG A 96 0.90 9.94 -10.92
CA ARG A 96 2.08 10.72 -10.51
C ARG A 96 2.69 11.43 -11.71
N ASP A 97 2.96 12.73 -11.53
CA ASP A 97 3.82 13.49 -12.44
C ASP A 97 5.28 13.23 -12.06
N ILE A 98 5.87 12.23 -12.69
CA ILE A 98 7.25 11.77 -12.42
C ILE A 98 7.93 11.31 -13.72
N THR A 99 9.24 11.49 -13.77
CA THR A 99 10.09 11.02 -14.88
C THR A 99 11.18 10.09 -14.32
N PRO A 100 11.36 8.86 -14.89
CA PRO A 100 10.54 8.27 -15.96
C PRO A 100 9.11 7.95 -15.50
N SER A 101 8.14 8.07 -16.41
CA SER A 101 6.75 7.73 -16.12
C SER A 101 6.56 6.22 -15.97
N PHE A 102 5.68 5.83 -15.06
CA PHE A 102 5.20 4.46 -14.90
C PHE A 102 3.67 4.34 -15.06
N ASP A 103 3.08 5.26 -15.83
CA ASP A 103 1.64 5.21 -16.13
C ASP A 103 1.22 3.83 -16.65
N GLY A 104 0.07 3.37 -16.18
CA GLY A 104 -0.48 2.06 -16.51
C GLY A 104 0.10 0.90 -15.68
N MET A 105 1.06 1.16 -14.79
CA MET A 105 1.57 0.17 -13.85
C MET A 105 1.03 0.44 -12.43
N PRO A 106 0.45 -0.53 -11.73
CA PRO A 106 0.03 -0.38 -10.35
C PRO A 106 1.23 -0.06 -9.45
N GLU A 107 1.09 0.99 -8.63
CA GLU A 107 2.09 1.34 -7.62
C GLU A 107 1.77 0.62 -6.32
N ILE A 108 2.67 -0.25 -5.85
CA ILE A 108 2.56 -0.89 -4.54
C ILE A 108 3.17 0.01 -3.46
N GLY A 109 2.52 0.04 -2.29
CA GLY A 109 3.03 0.72 -1.11
C GLY A 109 2.63 0.03 0.18
N TRP A 110 3.37 0.31 1.24
CA TRP A 110 3.12 -0.20 2.59
C TRP A 110 3.55 0.80 3.66
N ALA A 111 2.78 0.88 4.72
CA ALA A 111 3.10 1.61 5.94
C ALA A 111 2.62 0.80 7.15
N LEU A 112 3.48 0.57 8.12
CA LEU A 112 3.18 -0.20 9.30
C LEU A 112 3.39 0.65 10.57
N SER A 113 2.56 0.41 11.56
CA SER A 113 2.75 0.97 12.90
C SER A 113 4.15 0.63 13.42
N SER A 114 4.80 1.55 14.14
CA SER A 114 6.18 1.39 14.60
C SER A 114 6.40 0.12 15.45
N TRP A 115 5.40 -0.27 16.27
CA TRP A 115 5.44 -1.51 17.06
C TRP A 115 5.57 -2.79 16.21
N ALA A 116 5.17 -2.72 14.94
CA ALA A 116 5.18 -3.85 14.00
C ALA A 116 6.48 -3.93 13.18
N HIS A 117 7.36 -2.93 13.29
CA HIS A 117 8.62 -2.89 12.56
C HIS A 117 9.56 -4.02 12.99
N GLY A 118 10.44 -4.47 12.08
CA GLY A 118 11.43 -5.51 12.36
C GLY A 118 10.90 -6.94 12.51
N ARG A 119 9.57 -7.14 12.48
CA ARG A 119 8.91 -8.45 12.70
C ARG A 119 8.66 -9.25 11.42
N GLY A 120 9.03 -8.72 10.25
CA GLY A 120 8.83 -9.35 8.95
C GLY A 120 7.41 -9.20 8.39
N PHE A 121 6.52 -8.50 9.06
CA PHE A 121 5.13 -8.31 8.65
C PHE A 121 4.98 -7.62 7.29
N ALA A 122 5.80 -6.60 6.99
CA ALA A 122 5.76 -5.95 5.68
C ALA A 122 6.07 -6.94 4.54
N THR A 123 7.11 -7.75 4.67
CA THR A 123 7.46 -8.76 3.66
C THR A 123 6.38 -9.81 3.49
N GLU A 124 5.75 -10.24 4.60
CA GLU A 124 4.65 -11.21 4.58
C GLU A 124 3.42 -10.65 3.87
N ALA A 125 3.01 -9.44 4.21
CA ALA A 125 1.87 -8.76 3.59
C ALA A 125 2.11 -8.51 2.09
N VAL A 126 3.29 -7.98 1.73
CA VAL A 126 3.63 -7.70 0.32
C VAL A 126 3.62 -8.98 -0.51
N ARG A 127 4.14 -10.10 0.00
CA ARG A 127 4.09 -11.39 -0.71
C ARG A 127 2.67 -11.88 -0.94
N ALA A 128 1.79 -11.75 0.04
CA ALA A 128 0.38 -12.12 -0.11
C ALA A 128 -0.32 -11.26 -1.17
N MET A 129 -0.06 -9.94 -1.15
CA MET A 129 -0.59 -9.03 -2.16
C MET A 129 -0.07 -9.33 -3.56
N LEU A 130 1.20 -9.68 -3.71
CA LEU A 130 1.79 -10.03 -5.00
C LEU A 130 1.22 -11.34 -5.55
N ALA A 131 0.98 -12.33 -4.71
CA ALA A 131 0.32 -13.58 -5.12
C ALA A 131 -1.11 -13.30 -5.65
N TRP A 132 -1.84 -12.39 -5.03
CA TRP A 132 -3.13 -11.93 -5.53
C TRP A 132 -2.97 -11.12 -6.84
N ALA A 133 -2.00 -10.22 -6.89
CA ALA A 133 -1.76 -9.34 -8.03
C ALA A 133 -1.39 -10.10 -9.30
N ASP A 134 -0.58 -11.15 -9.19
CA ASP A 134 -0.17 -11.99 -10.32
C ASP A 134 -1.39 -12.65 -11.01
N GLY A 135 -2.46 -12.95 -10.25
CA GLY A 135 -3.74 -13.42 -10.82
C GLY A 135 -4.68 -12.31 -11.28
N HIS A 136 -4.48 -11.08 -10.81
CA HIS A 136 -5.40 -9.96 -11.06
C HIS A 136 -4.94 -9.02 -12.18
N PHE A 137 -3.65 -8.74 -12.26
CA PHE A 137 -3.08 -7.80 -13.24
C PHE A 137 -2.52 -8.50 -14.49
N GLY A 138 -2.51 -9.83 -14.53
CA GLY A 138 -1.90 -10.59 -15.63
C GLY A 138 -0.42 -10.26 -15.78
N ASP A 139 0.02 -9.97 -16.99
CA ASP A 139 1.43 -9.67 -17.30
C ASP A 139 1.85 -8.23 -16.96
N THR A 140 0.96 -7.43 -16.34
CA THR A 140 1.27 -6.03 -16.02
C THR A 140 2.28 -5.97 -14.87
N PRO A 141 3.43 -5.33 -15.06
CA PRO A 141 4.40 -5.13 -13.98
C PRO A 141 3.86 -4.18 -12.92
N SER A 142 4.41 -4.26 -11.72
CA SER A 142 4.16 -3.31 -10.65
C SER A 142 5.41 -2.53 -10.27
N VAL A 143 5.22 -1.34 -9.71
CA VAL A 143 6.29 -0.43 -9.32
C VAL A 143 6.17 -0.01 -7.86
N CYS A 144 7.25 0.44 -7.25
CA CYS A 144 7.21 1.22 -6.01
C CYS A 144 8.27 2.30 -6.00
N MET A 145 7.98 3.35 -5.22
CA MET A 145 8.87 4.49 -5.00
C MET A 145 9.36 4.44 -3.55
N ILE A 146 10.66 4.55 -3.36
CA ILE A 146 11.24 4.46 -2.01
C ILE A 146 12.29 5.56 -1.84
N ASP A 147 12.23 6.27 -0.70
CA ASP A 147 13.27 7.17 -0.24
C ASP A 147 14.61 6.40 -0.13
N PRO A 148 15.71 6.91 -0.72
CA PRO A 148 17.03 6.27 -0.65
C PRO A 148 17.51 5.96 0.77
N GLU A 149 17.07 6.72 1.76
CA GLU A 149 17.45 6.52 3.17
C GLU A 149 16.57 5.44 3.87
N ASN A 150 15.47 5.02 3.25
CA ASN A 150 14.58 3.99 3.81
C ASN A 150 15.10 2.58 3.54
N ALA A 151 16.24 2.25 4.13
CA ALA A 151 16.85 0.92 3.98
C ALA A 151 15.92 -0.24 4.37
N ALA A 152 14.96 0.00 5.27
CA ALA A 152 13.99 -1.03 5.67
C ALA A 152 13.04 -1.37 4.52
N SER A 153 12.44 -0.38 3.86
CA SER A 153 11.56 -0.58 2.71
C SER A 153 12.30 -1.11 1.49
N ILE A 154 13.53 -0.65 1.25
CA ILE A 154 14.38 -1.19 0.17
C ILE A 154 14.59 -2.71 0.36
N ARG A 155 14.90 -3.16 1.59
CA ARG A 155 15.04 -4.60 1.87
C ARG A 155 13.73 -5.37 1.64
N VAL A 156 12.58 -4.79 1.95
CA VAL A 156 11.27 -5.42 1.67
C VAL A 156 11.08 -5.56 0.17
N ALA A 157 11.29 -4.48 -0.60
CA ALA A 157 11.16 -4.50 -2.05
C ALA A 157 12.04 -5.59 -2.68
N LEU A 158 13.33 -5.63 -2.36
CA LEU A 158 14.27 -6.62 -2.88
C LEU A 158 13.87 -8.07 -2.52
N LYS A 159 13.44 -8.33 -1.26
CA LYS A 159 12.96 -9.65 -0.82
C LYS A 159 11.68 -10.10 -1.51
N CYS A 160 10.93 -9.16 -2.08
CA CYS A 160 9.69 -9.39 -2.81
C CYS A 160 9.87 -9.39 -4.34
N GLY A 161 11.13 -9.40 -4.83
CA GLY A 161 11.43 -9.53 -6.25
C GLY A 161 11.45 -8.22 -7.04
N TYR A 162 11.33 -7.09 -6.37
CA TYR A 162 11.51 -5.79 -7.00
C TYR A 162 12.99 -5.53 -7.27
N ARG A 163 13.28 -4.86 -8.37
CA ARG A 163 14.62 -4.43 -8.76
C ARG A 163 14.63 -2.93 -8.96
N GLU A 164 15.70 -2.26 -8.53
CA GLU A 164 15.93 -0.85 -8.81
C GLU A 164 16.02 -0.65 -10.32
N THR A 165 15.28 0.32 -10.85
CA THR A 165 15.30 0.68 -12.27
C THR A 165 15.86 2.08 -12.49
N ASP A 166 15.50 3.02 -11.62
CA ASP A 166 15.86 4.42 -11.80
C ASP A 166 16.03 5.11 -10.45
N ARG A 167 16.78 6.22 -10.48
CA ARG A 167 16.84 7.20 -9.40
C ARG A 167 16.43 8.55 -9.95
N THR A 168 15.49 9.19 -9.28
CA THR A 168 14.90 10.44 -9.75
C THR A 168 14.57 11.35 -8.56
N THR A 169 13.84 12.42 -8.82
CA THR A 169 13.31 13.33 -7.82
C THR A 169 11.80 13.39 -7.96
N TYR A 170 11.08 13.27 -6.87
CA TYR A 170 9.64 13.45 -6.84
C TYR A 170 9.25 14.49 -5.80
N LYS A 171 8.54 15.56 -6.20
CA LYS A 171 8.17 16.69 -5.34
C LYS A 171 9.36 17.32 -4.59
N GLY A 172 10.53 17.35 -5.23
CA GLY A 172 11.75 17.91 -4.65
C GLY A 172 12.60 16.93 -3.85
N GLU A 173 12.10 15.71 -3.57
CA GLU A 173 12.79 14.71 -2.75
C GLU A 173 13.41 13.59 -3.60
N PRO A 174 14.64 13.15 -3.30
CA PRO A 174 15.25 12.01 -3.96
C PRO A 174 14.42 10.75 -3.83
N THR A 175 14.31 9.99 -4.89
CA THR A 175 13.46 8.79 -4.95
C THR A 175 14.11 7.72 -5.80
N ILE A 176 14.05 6.47 -5.33
CA ILE A 176 14.42 5.29 -6.11
C ILE A 176 13.15 4.63 -6.63
N LEU A 177 13.13 4.34 -7.93
CA LEU A 177 12.07 3.56 -8.55
C LEU A 177 12.47 2.08 -8.59
N PHE A 178 11.54 1.25 -8.17
CA PHE A 178 11.67 -0.20 -8.23
C PHE A 178 10.55 -0.77 -9.10
N ARG A 179 10.86 -1.83 -9.85
CA ARG A 179 9.91 -2.55 -10.69
C ARG A 179 10.01 -4.04 -10.43
N ARG A 180 8.86 -4.70 -10.45
CA ARG A 180 8.72 -6.16 -10.49
C ARG A 180 7.87 -6.54 -11.70
N ASP A 181 8.40 -7.39 -12.55
CA ASP A 181 7.63 -8.01 -13.62
C ASP A 181 6.67 -9.04 -13.02
N ALA A 182 5.50 -9.21 -13.62
CA ALA A 182 4.54 -10.23 -13.19
C ALA A 182 5.14 -11.62 -13.26
N ALA A 183 4.70 -12.52 -12.39
CA ALA A 183 5.07 -13.92 -12.52
C ALA A 183 4.48 -14.47 -13.83
N LYS A 184 5.32 -15.07 -14.69
CA LYS A 184 4.83 -15.72 -15.90
C LYS A 184 3.91 -16.86 -15.48
N THR A 185 2.63 -16.75 -15.80
CA THR A 185 1.71 -17.89 -15.75
C THR A 185 2.15 -18.88 -16.79
N GLY A 186 2.73 -19.99 -16.34
CA GLY A 186 3.09 -21.12 -17.20
C GLY A 186 1.86 -21.89 -17.65
#